data_20329a39d7e9cb49ca16a301592dc07c
#
_entry.id   20329a39d7e9cb49ca16a301592dc07c
#
_cell.length_a   1.000
_cell.length_b   1.000
_cell.length_c   1.000
_cell.angle_alpha   90.00
_cell.angle_beta   90.00
_cell.angle_gamma   90.00
#
_symmetry.space_group_name_H-M   'P 1'
#
loop_
_entity.id
_entity.type
_entity.pdbx_description
1 polymer ?
#
loop_
_entity_poly.entity_id
_entity_poly.type
_entity_poly.pdbx_seq_one_letter_code
_entity_poly.pdbx_strand_id
1 'polypeptide(L)'
;METVALPTGFIGFTGRAGLRDDGDDVSVVASTAPCACAGVFTRSRFEGPSVTLSRQRAATGASRAVVVIAKNANVANGRQGLLDAEEVTDLVAAGLQVPVEQVLVASTGVIGRPYPMDLLRPMLGSLRGAIFDADAHRIAQAMMTTDTVAKTAVQDAGSARVVGVAKGVGMIEPDMATMLAFVFTDAGVDPTTLDRLWRRAVDESFNCLSVDTDTSTSDTAVVLANGAAGPVSEASLSVALREVCLDLTLQLARDGEGATKLLAVSVRSARDPDQARRVAKAVVNSPLVKAAVHGADPNWGRVAMAVGKCHEDRDIDPDRVTIRFGDMEAYPARPGERGLTRLSEIMSADHVEIEVDLGIGPAEATVYGCDLSAEYVRINADYTT
;
A
#
# COMPACT_ATOMS: atom_id res chain seq x y z
N MET A 1 10.23 -3.26 21.33
CA MET A 1 9.77 -2.80 20.02
C MET A 1 10.42 -1.46 19.76
N GLU A 2 10.96 -1.27 18.58
CA GLU A 2 11.63 -0.01 18.22
C GLU A 2 10.57 1.06 17.95
N THR A 3 10.63 2.16 18.67
CA THR A 3 9.70 3.29 18.50
C THR A 3 10.08 4.07 17.25
N VAL A 4 9.15 4.27 16.35
CA VAL A 4 9.33 5.10 15.15
C VAL A 4 8.67 6.46 15.38
N ALA A 5 9.48 7.48 15.62
CA ALA A 5 8.96 8.82 15.87
C ALA A 5 8.39 9.44 14.60
N LEU A 6 7.18 10.02 14.69
CA LEU A 6 6.60 10.88 13.64
C LEU A 6 7.51 12.11 13.40
N PRO A 7 7.43 12.76 12.22
CA PRO A 7 8.16 13.98 11.94
C PRO A 7 7.76 15.12 12.88
N THR A 8 8.63 16.11 13.02
CA THR A 8 8.40 17.28 13.87
C THR A 8 7.04 17.95 13.57
N GLY A 9 6.29 18.23 14.64
CA GLY A 9 4.98 18.87 14.54
C GLY A 9 3.81 17.95 14.21
N PHE A 10 4.04 16.63 14.06
CA PHE A 10 2.99 15.64 14.04
C PHE A 10 2.80 14.97 15.40
N ILE A 11 1.53 14.71 15.75
CA ILE A 11 1.10 14.03 16.97
C ILE A 11 0.14 12.91 16.60
N GLY A 12 0.17 11.83 17.37
CA GLY A 12 -0.64 10.64 17.17
C GLY A 12 -1.50 10.31 18.39
N PHE A 13 -2.63 9.69 18.12
CA PHE A 13 -3.52 9.12 19.13
C PHE A 13 -4.00 7.75 18.64
N THR A 14 -4.01 6.77 19.51
CA THR A 14 -4.67 5.48 19.26
C THR A 14 -5.66 5.19 20.38
N GLY A 15 -6.76 4.55 20.04
CA GLY A 15 -7.79 4.21 21.01
C GLY A 15 -8.62 3.00 20.58
N ARG A 16 -9.24 2.39 21.57
CA ARG A 16 -10.09 1.22 21.41
C ARG A 16 -11.54 1.63 21.44
N ALA A 17 -12.22 1.54 20.29
CA ALA A 17 -13.67 1.68 20.22
C ALA A 17 -14.40 0.35 20.46
N GLY A 18 -13.72 -0.79 20.28
CA GLY A 18 -14.28 -2.12 20.47
C GLY A 18 -14.73 -2.79 19.18
N LEU A 19 -14.14 -2.42 18.05
CA LEU A 19 -14.36 -3.05 16.75
C LEU A 19 -13.54 -4.34 16.59
N ARG A 20 -12.55 -4.53 17.46
CA ARG A 20 -11.76 -5.76 17.59
C ARG A 20 -11.73 -6.24 19.04
N ASP A 21 -11.43 -7.53 19.23
CA ASP A 21 -11.36 -8.13 20.55
C ASP A 21 -10.18 -7.62 21.37
N ASP A 22 -9.04 -7.38 20.73
CA ASP A 22 -7.81 -6.94 21.38
C ASP A 22 -7.15 -5.75 20.65
N GLY A 23 -6.58 -4.81 21.43
CA GLY A 23 -5.82 -3.67 20.95
C GLY A 23 -6.68 -2.49 20.48
N ASP A 24 -5.99 -1.44 20.03
CA ASP A 24 -6.58 -0.23 19.48
C ASP A 24 -7.10 -0.49 18.06
N ASP A 25 -8.22 0.13 17.69
CA ASP A 25 -8.91 -0.03 16.41
C ASP A 25 -9.25 1.30 15.73
N VAL A 26 -8.90 2.41 16.37
CA VAL A 26 -8.96 3.76 15.82
C VAL A 26 -7.63 4.45 16.03
N SER A 27 -7.13 5.10 14.99
CA SER A 27 -5.96 5.96 15.08
C SER A 27 -6.24 7.34 14.49
N VAL A 28 -5.61 8.36 15.06
CA VAL A 28 -5.65 9.74 14.58
C VAL A 28 -4.23 10.26 14.52
N VAL A 29 -3.83 10.80 13.37
CA VAL A 29 -2.59 11.58 13.26
C VAL A 29 -2.96 12.99 12.89
N ALA A 30 -2.41 13.95 13.60
CA ALA A 30 -2.66 15.37 13.40
C ALA A 30 -1.37 16.17 13.34
N SER A 31 -1.39 17.27 12.60
CA SER A 31 -0.33 18.26 12.61
C SER A 31 -0.70 19.46 13.47
N THR A 32 0.26 19.96 14.22
CA THR A 32 0.13 21.21 15.00
C THR A 32 0.05 22.47 14.12
N ALA A 33 0.42 22.35 12.84
CA ALA A 33 0.37 23.41 11.84
C ALA A 33 -0.40 22.96 10.58
N PRO A 34 -0.90 23.89 9.74
CA PRO A 34 -1.46 23.53 8.43
C PRO A 34 -0.46 22.75 7.58
N CYS A 35 -0.95 21.73 6.85
CA CYS A 35 -0.12 20.91 5.96
C CYS A 35 -0.53 21.13 4.50
N ALA A 36 0.45 21.08 3.59
CA ALA A 36 0.19 20.66 2.23
C ALA A 36 -0.25 19.18 2.24
N CYS A 37 -1.19 18.83 1.38
CA CYS A 37 -1.77 17.49 1.30
C CYS A 37 -1.84 17.03 -0.15
N ALA A 38 -1.51 15.76 -0.38
CA ALA A 38 -1.81 15.08 -1.63
C ALA A 38 -2.36 13.68 -1.35
N GLY A 39 -3.30 13.23 -2.15
CA GLY A 39 -3.96 11.94 -1.97
C GLY A 39 -4.23 11.21 -3.28
N VAL A 40 -4.08 9.89 -3.23
CA VAL A 40 -4.44 8.95 -4.29
C VAL A 40 -5.39 7.94 -3.68
N PHE A 41 -6.47 7.60 -4.41
CA PHE A 41 -7.59 6.83 -3.87
C PHE A 41 -8.04 5.75 -4.85
N THR A 42 -8.69 4.71 -4.35
CA THR A 42 -9.23 3.62 -5.17
C THR A 42 -10.07 4.13 -6.35
N ARG A 43 -10.03 3.39 -7.45
CA ARG A 43 -10.89 3.60 -8.63
C ARG A 43 -12.09 2.64 -8.65
N SER A 44 -12.29 1.90 -7.56
CA SER A 44 -13.43 1.01 -7.41
C SER A 44 -14.76 1.76 -7.64
N ARG A 45 -15.68 1.16 -8.38
CA ARG A 45 -17.04 1.69 -8.53
C ARG A 45 -17.89 1.53 -7.26
N PHE A 46 -17.41 0.73 -6.32
CA PHE A 46 -18.00 0.52 -4.99
C PHE A 46 -17.20 1.21 -3.89
N GLU A 47 -16.62 2.38 -4.17
CA GLU A 47 -15.84 3.11 -3.16
C GLU A 47 -16.66 3.46 -1.92
N GLY A 48 -16.00 3.38 -0.76
CA GLY A 48 -16.60 3.73 0.52
C GLY A 48 -16.79 5.24 0.71
N PRO A 49 -17.76 5.68 1.53
CA PRO A 49 -17.97 7.10 1.84
C PRO A 49 -16.73 7.80 2.40
N SER A 50 -15.89 7.10 3.17
CA SER A 50 -14.60 7.61 3.67
C SER A 50 -13.67 8.02 2.53
N VAL A 51 -13.63 7.23 1.44
CA VAL A 51 -12.84 7.53 0.23
C VAL A 51 -13.38 8.76 -0.48
N THR A 52 -14.70 8.79 -0.72
CA THR A 52 -15.36 9.93 -1.39
C THR A 52 -15.11 11.24 -0.65
N LEU A 53 -15.30 11.23 0.68
CA LEU A 53 -15.12 12.42 1.53
C LEU A 53 -13.66 12.88 1.55
N SER A 54 -12.73 11.93 1.76
CA SER A 54 -11.30 12.26 1.83
C SER A 54 -10.72 12.68 0.50
N ARG A 55 -11.15 12.09 -0.62
CA ARG A 55 -10.77 12.55 -1.97
C ARG A 55 -11.17 13.99 -2.21
N GLN A 56 -12.43 14.35 -1.86
CA GLN A 56 -12.93 15.70 -2.00
C GLN A 56 -12.12 16.72 -1.18
N ARG A 57 -11.79 16.36 0.08
CA ARG A 57 -11.03 17.23 0.99
C ARG A 57 -9.56 17.34 0.58
N ALA A 58 -8.91 16.24 0.24
CA ALA A 58 -7.52 16.24 -0.21
C ALA A 58 -7.30 17.02 -1.50
N ALA A 59 -8.33 17.12 -2.37
CA ALA A 59 -8.27 17.91 -3.60
C ALA A 59 -8.08 19.42 -3.35
N THR A 60 -8.31 19.92 -2.14
CA THR A 60 -8.00 21.29 -1.75
C THR A 60 -6.50 21.58 -1.63
N GLY A 61 -5.67 20.53 -1.58
CA GLY A 61 -4.22 20.61 -1.36
C GLY A 61 -3.84 20.93 0.08
N ALA A 62 -4.79 20.92 1.03
CA ALA A 62 -4.55 21.24 2.44
C ALA A 62 -5.29 20.28 3.38
N SER A 63 -4.61 19.83 4.45
CA SER A 63 -5.22 19.03 5.49
C SER A 63 -4.46 19.21 6.82
N ARG A 64 -5.05 18.78 7.94
CA ARG A 64 -4.39 18.84 9.25
C ARG A 64 -4.42 17.53 10.00
N ALA A 65 -5.35 16.63 9.66
CA ALA A 65 -5.48 15.38 10.38
C ALA A 65 -6.01 14.27 9.47
N VAL A 66 -5.73 13.05 9.85
CA VAL A 66 -6.37 11.85 9.32
C VAL A 66 -6.80 10.96 10.48
N VAL A 67 -8.04 10.46 10.40
CA VAL A 67 -8.56 9.40 11.29
C VAL A 67 -8.71 8.11 10.50
N VAL A 68 -8.27 7.00 11.09
CA VAL A 68 -8.39 5.67 10.49
C VAL A 68 -9.19 4.77 11.42
N ILE A 69 -10.20 4.09 10.87
CA ILE A 69 -11.05 3.12 11.56
C ILE A 69 -10.78 1.75 10.98
N ALA A 70 -10.28 0.83 11.80
CA ALA A 70 -10.02 -0.56 11.42
C ALA A 70 -11.25 -1.45 11.61
N LYS A 71 -11.27 -2.63 10.95
CA LYS A 71 -12.29 -3.68 11.06
C LYS A 71 -13.68 -3.36 10.50
N ASN A 72 -13.95 -2.13 10.05
CA ASN A 72 -15.20 -1.74 9.42
C ASN A 72 -14.90 -0.81 8.24
N ALA A 73 -15.30 -1.21 7.02
CA ALA A 73 -15.07 -0.43 5.80
C ALA A 73 -16.14 0.65 5.56
N ASN A 74 -17.29 0.56 6.19
CA ASN A 74 -18.46 1.45 5.97
C ASN A 74 -18.88 1.56 4.50
N VAL A 75 -18.73 0.48 3.74
CA VAL A 75 -19.07 0.42 2.31
C VAL A 75 -20.46 -0.16 2.12
N ALA A 76 -21.15 0.26 1.05
CA ALA A 76 -22.51 -0.17 0.68
C ALA A 76 -23.61 0.18 1.71
N ASN A 77 -23.40 1.22 2.51
CA ASN A 77 -24.38 1.67 3.53
C ASN A 77 -25.19 2.90 3.05
N GLY A 78 -25.14 3.23 1.77
CA GLY A 78 -25.90 4.32 1.17
C GLY A 78 -25.62 5.67 1.83
N ARG A 79 -26.70 6.49 1.93
CA ARG A 79 -26.58 7.84 2.51
C ARG A 79 -26.15 7.83 3.98
N GLN A 80 -26.57 6.81 4.75
CA GLN A 80 -26.23 6.73 6.17
C GLN A 80 -24.72 6.57 6.36
N GLY A 81 -24.05 5.76 5.53
CA GLY A 81 -22.60 5.60 5.60
C GLY A 81 -21.84 6.92 5.37
N LEU A 82 -22.36 7.82 4.52
CA LEU A 82 -21.77 9.15 4.33
C LEU A 82 -21.98 10.05 5.56
N LEU A 83 -23.18 10.09 6.11
CA LEU A 83 -23.48 10.84 7.32
C LEU A 83 -22.64 10.39 8.51
N ASP A 84 -22.44 9.08 8.66
CA ASP A 84 -21.58 8.52 9.70
C ASP A 84 -20.11 8.92 9.50
N ALA A 85 -19.62 8.93 8.27
CA ALA A 85 -18.24 9.37 7.96
C ALA A 85 -18.06 10.88 8.21
N GLU A 86 -19.05 11.70 7.88
CA GLU A 86 -19.07 13.13 8.18
C GLU A 86 -19.06 13.35 9.70
N GLU A 87 -19.91 12.66 10.46
CA GLU A 87 -19.96 12.77 11.93
C GLU A 87 -18.64 12.35 12.59
N VAL A 88 -17.97 11.30 12.09
CA VAL A 88 -16.64 10.90 12.56
C VAL A 88 -15.64 12.04 12.41
N THR A 89 -15.63 12.69 11.26
CA THR A 89 -14.70 13.81 11.02
C THR A 89 -15.07 15.05 11.85
N ASP A 90 -16.35 15.31 12.10
CA ASP A 90 -16.81 16.40 12.96
C ASP A 90 -16.33 16.21 14.41
N LEU A 91 -16.44 14.99 14.94
CA LEU A 91 -15.97 14.64 16.27
C LEU A 91 -14.45 14.81 16.41
N VAL A 92 -13.69 14.35 15.40
CA VAL A 92 -12.22 14.52 15.37
C VAL A 92 -11.85 16.00 15.28
N ALA A 93 -12.49 16.76 14.39
CA ALA A 93 -12.24 18.20 14.22
C ALA A 93 -12.51 18.98 15.51
N ALA A 94 -13.60 18.68 16.20
CA ALA A 94 -13.95 19.26 17.50
C ALA A 94 -12.93 18.90 18.59
N GLY A 95 -12.47 17.65 18.63
CA GLY A 95 -11.45 17.18 19.59
C GLY A 95 -10.10 17.84 19.39
N LEU A 96 -9.67 17.99 18.15
CA LEU A 96 -8.39 18.61 17.75
C LEU A 96 -8.44 20.14 17.63
N GLN A 97 -9.64 20.74 17.63
CA GLN A 97 -9.86 22.17 17.38
C GLN A 97 -9.32 22.63 16.01
N VAL A 98 -9.59 21.85 14.97
CA VAL A 98 -9.22 22.15 13.57
C VAL A 98 -10.46 22.26 12.68
N PRO A 99 -10.40 22.93 11.52
CA PRO A 99 -11.50 22.94 10.55
C PRO A 99 -11.83 21.51 10.08
N VAL A 100 -13.11 21.17 10.01
CA VAL A 100 -13.57 19.82 9.61
C VAL A 100 -13.15 19.47 8.19
N GLU A 101 -13.07 20.44 7.30
CA GLU A 101 -12.63 20.28 5.91
C GLU A 101 -11.17 19.85 5.80
N GLN A 102 -10.39 19.99 6.88
CA GLN A 102 -8.99 19.60 6.96
C GLN A 102 -8.78 18.27 7.69
N VAL A 103 -9.86 17.53 8.00
CA VAL A 103 -9.79 16.18 8.59
C VAL A 103 -10.15 15.16 7.53
N LEU A 104 -9.22 14.27 7.21
CA LEU A 104 -9.44 13.13 6.34
C LEU A 104 -9.91 11.93 7.16
N VAL A 105 -10.67 11.04 6.55
CA VAL A 105 -11.11 9.79 7.14
C VAL A 105 -10.79 8.62 6.22
N ALA A 106 -10.29 7.53 6.78
CA ALA A 106 -10.12 6.27 6.09
C ALA A 106 -10.65 5.12 6.95
N SER A 107 -11.14 4.08 6.32
CA SER A 107 -11.63 2.90 7.01
C SER A 107 -11.45 1.65 6.16
N THR A 108 -11.29 0.52 6.84
CA THR A 108 -11.05 -0.77 6.20
C THR A 108 -11.57 -1.91 7.06
N GLY A 109 -12.01 -2.99 6.42
CA GLY A 109 -12.56 -4.17 7.07
C GLY A 109 -13.84 -4.65 6.41
N VAL A 110 -14.81 -5.09 7.19
CA VAL A 110 -16.03 -5.71 6.68
C VAL A 110 -16.87 -4.72 5.87
N ILE A 111 -17.26 -5.14 4.66
CA ILE A 111 -18.17 -4.42 3.76
C ILE A 111 -19.63 -4.70 4.16
N GLY A 112 -20.54 -3.74 3.94
CA GLY A 112 -21.97 -3.87 4.20
C GLY A 112 -22.39 -3.65 5.65
N ARG A 113 -21.47 -3.22 6.52
CA ARG A 113 -21.76 -2.86 7.91
C ARG A 113 -21.63 -1.36 8.12
N PRO A 114 -22.65 -0.66 8.67
CA PRO A 114 -22.51 0.75 9.05
C PRO A 114 -21.49 0.90 10.18
N TYR A 115 -20.96 2.10 10.35
CA TYR A 115 -20.13 2.38 11.52
C TYR A 115 -20.93 2.17 12.82
N PRO A 116 -20.34 1.53 13.85
CA PRO A 116 -20.96 1.42 15.16
C PRO A 116 -20.81 2.75 15.92
N MET A 117 -21.62 3.74 15.54
CA MET A 117 -21.50 5.11 16.04
C MET A 117 -21.67 5.21 17.56
N ASP A 118 -22.41 4.28 18.19
CA ASP A 118 -22.54 4.22 19.63
C ASP A 118 -21.20 3.91 20.35
N LEU A 119 -20.29 3.23 19.67
CA LEU A 119 -18.95 2.95 20.15
C LEU A 119 -17.95 4.07 19.77
N LEU A 120 -18.09 4.60 18.55
CA LEU A 120 -17.18 5.61 18.02
C LEU A 120 -17.38 6.99 18.68
N ARG A 121 -18.62 7.41 18.95
CA ARG A 121 -18.90 8.73 19.57
C ARG A 121 -18.19 8.94 20.91
N PRO A 122 -18.30 8.07 21.92
CA PRO A 122 -17.62 8.27 23.19
C PRO A 122 -16.09 8.21 23.05
N MET A 123 -15.58 7.32 22.19
CA MET A 123 -14.14 7.18 21.94
C MET A 123 -13.56 8.45 21.29
N LEU A 124 -14.14 8.92 20.18
CA LEU A 124 -13.69 10.13 19.48
C LEU A 124 -13.95 11.40 20.31
N GLY A 125 -15.01 11.42 21.13
CA GLY A 125 -15.26 12.50 22.09
C GLY A 125 -14.19 12.64 23.16
N SER A 126 -13.43 11.58 23.46
CA SER A 126 -12.32 11.61 24.41
C SER A 126 -11.07 12.33 23.89
N LEU A 127 -10.96 12.59 22.59
CA LEU A 127 -9.82 13.28 21.97
C LEU A 127 -9.53 14.64 22.59
N ARG A 128 -10.55 15.37 23.06
CA ARG A 128 -10.40 16.71 23.65
C ARG A 128 -9.51 16.76 24.90
N GLY A 129 -9.30 15.66 25.58
CA GLY A 129 -8.45 15.56 26.77
C GLY A 129 -7.39 14.48 26.64
N ALA A 130 -7.18 13.96 25.44
CA ALA A 130 -6.30 12.84 25.20
C ALA A 130 -4.82 13.25 25.33
N ILE A 131 -4.00 12.29 25.74
CA ILE A 131 -2.55 12.39 25.65
C ILE A 131 -2.16 11.90 24.25
N PHE A 132 -1.53 12.78 23.49
CA PHE A 132 -0.98 12.45 22.18
C PHE A 132 0.47 12.01 22.32
N ASP A 133 0.86 11.05 21.49
CA ASP A 133 2.27 10.65 21.36
C ASP A 133 2.74 10.88 19.91
N ALA A 134 3.93 10.43 19.60
CA ALA A 134 4.50 10.56 18.25
C ALA A 134 4.99 9.20 17.72
N ASP A 135 4.43 8.09 18.18
CA ASP A 135 4.87 6.76 17.78
C ASP A 135 4.08 6.23 16.56
N ALA A 136 4.70 6.25 15.38
CA ALA A 136 4.14 5.74 14.14
C ALA A 136 3.88 4.22 14.18
N HIS A 137 4.64 3.46 14.96
CA HIS A 137 4.42 2.03 15.09
C HIS A 137 3.08 1.72 15.76
N ARG A 138 2.70 2.45 16.81
CA ARG A 138 1.38 2.32 17.44
C ARG A 138 0.24 2.68 16.48
N ILE A 139 0.44 3.72 15.66
CA ILE A 139 -0.53 4.10 14.62
C ILE A 139 -0.70 2.95 13.64
N ALA A 140 0.40 2.38 13.12
CA ALA A 140 0.35 1.25 12.20
C ALA A 140 -0.34 0.03 12.82
N GLN A 141 -0.09 -0.28 14.10
CA GLN A 141 -0.76 -1.38 14.81
C GLN A 141 -2.28 -1.19 14.90
N ALA A 142 -2.74 0.03 15.21
CA ALA A 142 -4.16 0.34 15.32
C ALA A 142 -4.91 0.24 13.97
N MET A 143 -4.19 0.38 12.84
CA MET A 143 -4.76 0.26 11.50
C MET A 143 -4.91 -1.19 11.02
N MET A 144 -4.21 -2.15 11.60
CA MET A 144 -4.16 -3.54 11.15
C MET A 144 -5.55 -4.20 11.13
N THR A 145 -5.76 -5.11 10.18
CA THR A 145 -6.98 -5.96 10.10
C THR A 145 -6.64 -7.45 10.22
N THR A 146 -6.17 -8.04 9.14
CA THR A 146 -5.62 -9.40 9.06
C THR A 146 -4.10 -9.40 8.98
N ASP A 147 -3.49 -8.21 9.02
CA ASP A 147 -2.03 -8.02 9.04
C ASP A 147 -1.38 -8.77 10.21
N THR A 148 -0.22 -9.38 9.97
CA THR A 148 0.54 -10.09 11.02
C THR A 148 1.57 -9.19 11.69
N VAL A 149 2.01 -8.12 10.99
CA VAL A 149 2.99 -7.15 11.47
C VAL A 149 2.57 -5.71 11.15
N ALA A 150 2.90 -4.78 12.05
CA ALA A 150 2.76 -3.35 11.79
C ALA A 150 3.83 -2.90 10.78
N LYS A 151 3.44 -2.08 9.81
CA LYS A 151 4.29 -1.64 8.71
C LYS A 151 4.63 -0.17 8.84
N THR A 152 5.90 0.12 8.98
CA THR A 152 6.44 1.49 9.08
C THR A 152 7.70 1.63 8.24
N ALA A 153 7.92 2.81 7.67
CA ALA A 153 9.13 3.13 6.92
C ALA A 153 9.59 4.56 7.23
N VAL A 154 10.88 4.81 7.19
CA VAL A 154 11.48 6.11 7.52
C VAL A 154 12.61 6.42 6.55
N GLN A 155 12.63 7.66 6.06
CA GLN A 155 13.74 8.20 5.28
C GLN A 155 13.96 9.68 5.62
N ASP A 156 15.16 10.15 5.43
CA ASP A 156 15.48 11.57 5.55
C ASP A 156 15.49 12.25 4.17
N ALA A 157 14.96 13.47 4.10
CA ALA A 157 14.98 14.33 2.92
C ALA A 157 15.74 15.62 3.23
N GLY A 158 17.06 15.56 3.25
CA GLY A 158 17.91 16.65 3.74
C GLY A 158 17.73 16.89 5.24
N SER A 159 17.19 18.05 5.63
CA SER A 159 16.87 18.38 7.02
C SER A 159 15.51 17.82 7.48
N ALA A 160 14.66 17.38 6.55
CA ALA A 160 13.33 16.88 6.86
C ALA A 160 13.32 15.36 7.01
N ARG A 161 12.36 14.87 7.78
CA ARG A 161 12.06 13.46 7.99
C ARG A 161 10.78 13.08 7.25
N VAL A 162 10.78 11.90 6.64
CA VAL A 162 9.62 11.27 5.99
C VAL A 162 9.32 9.97 6.72
N VAL A 163 8.11 9.83 7.24
CA VAL A 163 7.65 8.62 7.95
C VAL A 163 6.37 8.13 7.33
N GLY A 164 6.35 6.86 6.96
CA GLY A 164 5.19 6.20 6.41
C GLY A 164 4.65 5.10 7.34
N VAL A 165 3.34 4.93 7.33
CA VAL A 165 2.63 3.81 7.94
C VAL A 165 1.71 3.19 6.91
N ALA A 166 1.58 1.87 6.91
CA ALA A 166 0.66 1.17 6.02
C ALA A 166 0.01 -0.05 6.67
N LYS A 167 -1.13 -0.46 6.11
CA LYS A 167 -1.80 -1.73 6.41
C LYS A 167 -2.33 -2.36 5.13
N GLY A 168 -2.39 -3.69 5.11
CA GLY A 168 -2.97 -4.48 4.04
C GLY A 168 -2.19 -5.77 3.83
N VAL A 169 -2.92 -6.87 3.57
CA VAL A 169 -2.37 -8.21 3.34
C VAL A 169 -3.19 -9.03 2.35
N GLY A 170 -4.41 -8.61 2.03
CA GLY A 170 -5.31 -9.22 1.04
C GLY A 170 -6.26 -8.19 0.44
N MET A 171 -6.96 -8.57 -0.64
CA MET A 171 -7.71 -7.67 -1.53
C MET A 171 -6.77 -6.58 -2.06
N ILE A 172 -5.61 -7.02 -2.65
CA ILE A 172 -4.54 -6.11 -3.05
C ILE A 172 -4.13 -6.35 -4.51
N GLU A 173 -4.61 -5.50 -5.40
CA GLU A 173 -4.00 -5.11 -6.67
C GLU A 173 -4.30 -3.64 -6.96
N PRO A 174 -3.42 -2.70 -6.61
CA PRO A 174 -3.64 -1.30 -6.86
C PRO A 174 -3.63 -0.96 -8.36
N ASP A 175 -4.76 -0.48 -8.84
CA ASP A 175 -4.82 0.46 -9.96
C ASP A 175 -5.16 1.83 -9.35
N MET A 176 -4.17 2.49 -8.73
CA MET A 176 -4.26 3.67 -7.87
C MET A 176 -4.68 3.38 -6.41
N ALA A 177 -3.96 2.47 -5.72
CA ALA A 177 -3.94 2.13 -4.29
C ALA A 177 -4.93 1.04 -3.81
N THR A 178 -4.41 -0.13 -3.30
CA THR A 178 -5.22 -1.18 -2.66
C THR A 178 -4.75 -1.44 -1.23
N MET A 179 -4.72 -0.37 -0.41
CA MET A 179 -4.27 -0.43 0.98
C MET A 179 -4.55 0.90 1.66
N LEU A 180 -4.34 1.00 2.93
CA LEU A 180 -4.23 2.29 3.59
C LEU A 180 -2.76 2.61 3.82
N ALA A 181 -2.28 3.73 3.27
CA ALA A 181 -0.95 4.24 3.54
C ALA A 181 -1.01 5.74 3.83
N PHE A 182 -0.34 6.14 4.89
CA PHE A 182 -0.22 7.54 5.27
C PHE A 182 1.25 7.88 5.45
N VAL A 183 1.68 8.93 4.77
CA VAL A 183 3.04 9.44 4.84
C VAL A 183 3.02 10.84 5.44
N PHE A 184 3.89 11.08 6.39
CA PHE A 184 4.01 12.35 7.09
C PHE A 184 5.42 12.88 6.91
N THR A 185 5.55 14.19 6.67
CA THR A 185 6.86 14.84 6.57
C THR A 185 6.82 16.25 7.14
N ASP A 186 7.89 16.66 7.76
CA ASP A 186 8.09 18.05 8.18
C ASP A 186 8.77 18.92 7.11
N ALA A 187 8.94 18.40 5.88
CA ALA A 187 9.43 19.16 4.76
C ALA A 187 8.51 20.32 4.36
N GLY A 188 9.11 21.49 4.08
CA GLY A 188 8.43 22.62 3.48
C GLY A 188 8.35 22.47 1.95
N VAL A 189 7.13 22.24 1.43
CA VAL A 189 6.85 22.06 0.01
C VAL A 189 5.47 22.62 -0.33
N ASP A 190 5.31 23.20 -1.52
CA ASP A 190 4.01 23.65 -1.97
C ASP A 190 3.09 22.49 -2.38
N PRO A 191 1.74 22.66 -2.30
CA PRO A 191 0.80 21.56 -2.58
C PRO A 191 0.91 20.98 -4.00
N THR A 192 1.20 21.80 -5.01
CA THR A 192 1.28 21.34 -6.41
C THR A 192 2.51 20.46 -6.63
N THR A 193 3.64 20.87 -6.11
CA THR A 193 4.87 20.06 -6.13
C THR A 193 4.68 18.76 -5.34
N LEU A 194 4.07 18.83 -4.15
CA LEU A 194 3.80 17.65 -3.34
C LEU A 194 2.90 16.64 -4.08
N ASP A 195 1.80 17.10 -4.73
CA ASP A 195 0.90 16.22 -5.48
C ASP A 195 1.64 15.50 -6.63
N ARG A 196 2.46 16.23 -7.37
CA ARG A 196 3.26 15.66 -8.47
C ARG A 196 4.26 14.62 -7.98
N LEU A 197 4.99 14.91 -6.90
CA LEU A 197 5.96 13.98 -6.32
C LEU A 197 5.28 12.75 -5.73
N TRP A 198 4.14 12.95 -5.05
CA TRP A 198 3.36 11.89 -4.45
C TRP A 198 2.81 10.91 -5.47
N ARG A 199 2.18 11.41 -6.55
CA ARG A 199 1.67 10.55 -7.62
C ARG A 199 2.76 9.71 -8.24
N ARG A 200 3.94 10.29 -8.45
CA ARG A 200 5.08 9.57 -8.98
C ARG A 200 5.57 8.49 -8.00
N ALA A 201 5.71 8.80 -6.71
CA ALA A 201 6.13 7.84 -5.71
C ALA A 201 5.14 6.65 -5.61
N VAL A 202 3.82 6.92 -5.62
CA VAL A 202 2.77 5.90 -5.64
C VAL A 202 2.83 5.04 -6.90
N ASP A 203 3.04 5.65 -8.07
CA ASP A 203 3.09 4.93 -9.34
C ASP A 203 4.30 3.99 -9.44
N GLU A 204 5.44 4.39 -8.89
CA GLU A 204 6.68 3.61 -8.87
C GLU A 204 6.75 2.58 -7.71
N SER A 205 5.75 2.55 -6.81
CA SER A 205 5.74 1.68 -5.63
C SER A 205 4.41 0.95 -5.43
N PHE A 206 3.43 1.57 -4.79
CA PHE A 206 2.15 0.96 -4.46
C PHE A 206 1.40 0.43 -5.69
N ASN A 207 1.43 1.12 -6.83
CA ASN A 207 0.84 0.62 -8.09
C ASN A 207 1.63 -0.56 -8.70
N CYS A 208 2.77 -0.89 -8.14
CA CYS A 208 3.59 -2.06 -8.48
C CYS A 208 3.45 -3.19 -7.45
N LEU A 209 2.35 -3.25 -6.71
CA LEU A 209 2.02 -4.31 -5.74
C LEU A 209 0.86 -5.15 -6.26
N SER A 210 0.90 -6.47 -6.07
CA SER A 210 -0.28 -7.33 -6.22
C SER A 210 -0.16 -8.57 -5.33
N VAL A 211 -1.19 -8.83 -4.52
CA VAL A 211 -1.29 -10.03 -3.68
C VAL A 211 -2.24 -11.06 -4.31
N ASP A 212 -3.45 -10.65 -4.68
CA ASP A 212 -4.54 -11.54 -5.07
C ASP A 212 -5.40 -11.04 -6.25
N THR A 213 -4.97 -9.99 -6.94
CA THR A 213 -5.65 -9.38 -8.09
C THR A 213 -6.92 -8.58 -7.79
N ASP A 214 -7.35 -8.52 -6.53
CA ASP A 214 -8.60 -7.86 -6.16
C ASP A 214 -8.36 -6.40 -5.74
N THR A 215 -9.16 -5.48 -6.28
CA THR A 215 -9.11 -4.05 -5.94
C THR A 215 -10.09 -3.73 -4.81
N SER A 216 -9.58 -3.15 -3.73
CA SER A 216 -10.39 -2.78 -2.57
C SER A 216 -11.29 -1.56 -2.83
N THR A 217 -12.34 -1.48 -2.04
CA THR A 217 -13.30 -0.36 -2.00
C THR A 217 -12.86 0.81 -1.12
N SER A 218 -11.72 0.66 -0.42
CA SER A 218 -11.33 1.57 0.68
C SER A 218 -9.96 2.22 0.49
N ASP A 219 -9.25 1.90 -0.59
CA ASP A 219 -7.85 2.27 -0.76
C ASP A 219 -7.61 3.77 -0.71
N THR A 220 -6.64 4.12 0.11
CA THR A 220 -6.29 5.50 0.40
C THR A 220 -4.80 5.61 0.65
N ALA A 221 -4.09 6.35 -0.18
CA ALA A 221 -2.70 6.72 0.00
C ALA A 221 -2.59 8.25 0.09
N VAL A 222 -2.16 8.78 1.24
CA VAL A 222 -2.11 10.23 1.51
C VAL A 222 -0.76 10.62 2.06
N VAL A 223 -0.27 11.80 1.64
CA VAL A 223 0.90 12.45 2.24
C VAL A 223 0.50 13.81 2.81
N LEU A 224 1.00 14.09 4.02
CA LEU A 224 0.87 15.39 4.70
C LEU A 224 2.26 15.98 4.95
N ALA A 225 2.46 17.25 4.56
CA ALA A 225 3.72 17.97 4.74
C ALA A 225 3.46 19.30 5.49
N ASN A 226 3.99 19.43 6.73
CA ASN A 226 3.71 20.58 7.60
C ASN A 226 4.76 21.70 7.58
N GLY A 227 5.89 21.46 6.94
CA GLY A 227 6.92 22.49 6.74
C GLY A 227 7.78 22.83 7.97
N ALA A 228 7.69 22.10 9.06
CA ALA A 228 8.39 22.41 10.31
C ALA A 228 9.92 22.37 10.20
N ALA A 229 10.48 21.55 9.28
CA ALA A 229 11.91 21.50 8.98
C ALA A 229 12.38 22.56 7.96
N GLY A 230 11.47 23.39 7.46
CA GLY A 230 11.75 24.33 6.39
C GLY A 230 11.82 23.70 4.99
N PRO A 231 12.20 24.49 3.97
CA PRO A 231 12.25 24.01 2.59
C PRO A 231 13.38 23.00 2.38
N VAL A 232 13.09 21.97 1.59
CA VAL A 232 14.07 20.97 1.17
C VAL A 232 14.15 20.90 -0.35
N SER A 233 15.21 20.30 -0.91
CA SER A 233 15.27 20.12 -2.36
C SER A 233 14.20 19.15 -2.84
N GLU A 234 13.58 19.47 -3.97
CA GLU A 234 12.59 18.59 -4.61
C GLU A 234 13.18 17.18 -4.89
N ALA A 235 14.42 17.13 -5.32
CA ALA A 235 15.11 15.85 -5.58
C ALA A 235 15.24 14.99 -4.31
N SER A 236 15.66 15.57 -3.19
CA SER A 236 15.75 14.83 -1.92
C SER A 236 14.39 14.34 -1.44
N LEU A 237 13.35 15.19 -1.52
CA LEU A 237 11.99 14.79 -1.12
C LEU A 237 11.44 13.70 -2.04
N SER A 238 11.66 13.80 -3.36
CA SER A 238 11.25 12.78 -4.33
C SER A 238 11.85 11.41 -4.02
N VAL A 239 13.16 11.37 -3.72
CA VAL A 239 13.85 10.12 -3.37
C VAL A 239 13.29 9.55 -2.07
N ALA A 240 13.16 10.37 -1.02
CA ALA A 240 12.68 9.91 0.28
C ALA A 240 11.23 9.40 0.22
N LEU A 241 10.33 10.08 -0.49
CA LEU A 241 8.97 9.62 -0.70
C LEU A 241 8.93 8.27 -1.43
N ARG A 242 9.72 8.13 -2.50
CA ARG A 242 9.82 6.87 -3.25
C ARG A 242 10.34 5.72 -2.38
N GLU A 243 11.41 5.93 -1.63
CA GLU A 243 12.01 4.90 -0.77
C GLU A 243 11.07 4.48 0.36
N VAL A 244 10.37 5.43 1.02
CA VAL A 244 9.36 5.11 2.04
C VAL A 244 8.22 4.29 1.43
N CYS A 245 7.69 4.70 0.27
CA CYS A 245 6.61 3.98 -0.39
C CYS A 245 7.05 2.59 -0.88
N LEU A 246 8.27 2.45 -1.39
CA LEU A 246 8.82 1.16 -1.83
C LEU A 246 9.04 0.22 -0.65
N ASP A 247 9.61 0.69 0.46
CA ASP A 247 9.80 -0.12 1.67
C ASP A 247 8.44 -0.62 2.20
N LEU A 248 7.44 0.26 2.30
CA LEU A 248 6.08 -0.15 2.67
C LEU A 248 5.48 -1.16 1.67
N THR A 249 5.72 -1.00 0.37
CA THR A 249 5.28 -1.95 -0.67
C THR A 249 5.87 -3.34 -0.44
N LEU A 250 7.16 -3.42 -0.12
CA LEU A 250 7.84 -4.70 0.17
C LEU A 250 7.30 -5.35 1.45
N GLN A 251 7.04 -4.55 2.49
CA GLN A 251 6.44 -5.05 3.73
C GLN A 251 5.02 -5.57 3.51
N LEU A 252 4.19 -4.88 2.70
CA LEU A 252 2.84 -5.30 2.32
C LEU A 252 2.87 -6.61 1.53
N ALA A 253 3.75 -6.72 0.52
CA ALA A 253 3.89 -7.92 -0.29
C ALA A 253 4.35 -9.13 0.54
N ARG A 254 5.31 -8.92 1.45
CA ARG A 254 5.85 -9.98 2.31
C ARG A 254 4.84 -10.52 3.31
N ASP A 255 3.95 -9.66 3.81
CA ASP A 255 2.91 -9.99 4.78
C ASP A 255 1.58 -10.43 4.10
N GLY A 256 1.57 -10.66 2.79
CA GLY A 256 0.39 -11.14 2.05
C GLY A 256 -0.26 -12.35 2.73
N GLU A 257 -1.60 -12.44 2.73
CA GLU A 257 -2.33 -13.51 3.41
C GLU A 257 -1.83 -14.89 3.00
N GLY A 258 -1.32 -15.64 4.00
CA GLY A 258 -0.74 -16.97 3.79
C GLY A 258 0.59 -17.01 3.04
N ALA A 259 1.23 -15.87 2.80
CA ALA A 259 2.50 -15.79 2.11
C ALA A 259 3.64 -16.45 2.91
N THR A 260 4.53 -17.11 2.18
CA THR A 260 5.79 -17.64 2.73
C THR A 260 7.01 -16.99 2.07
N LYS A 261 6.82 -16.36 0.91
CA LYS A 261 7.90 -15.74 0.14
C LYS A 261 7.46 -14.42 -0.49
N LEU A 262 8.35 -13.44 -0.49
CA LEU A 262 8.25 -12.26 -1.32
C LEU A 262 8.59 -12.63 -2.76
N LEU A 263 7.78 -12.18 -3.72
CA LEU A 263 8.00 -12.34 -5.14
C LEU A 263 8.23 -10.96 -5.78
N ALA A 264 9.33 -10.79 -6.49
CA ALA A 264 9.59 -9.64 -7.34
C ALA A 264 9.69 -10.09 -8.80
N VAL A 265 8.90 -9.48 -9.68
CA VAL A 265 8.95 -9.73 -11.11
C VAL A 265 9.37 -8.45 -11.82
N SER A 266 10.56 -8.48 -12.41
CA SER A 266 11.11 -7.39 -13.22
C SER A 266 10.94 -7.70 -14.70
N VAL A 267 10.29 -6.80 -15.42
CA VAL A 267 10.22 -6.84 -16.89
C VAL A 267 11.12 -5.75 -17.43
N ARG A 268 12.04 -6.15 -18.32
CA ARG A 268 13.00 -5.25 -18.95
C ARG A 268 12.82 -5.21 -20.45
N SER A 269 13.45 -4.23 -21.06
CA SER A 269 13.46 -4.05 -22.52
C SER A 269 12.07 -4.03 -23.14
N ALA A 270 11.08 -3.47 -22.41
CA ALA A 270 9.73 -3.25 -22.91
C ALA A 270 9.63 -1.99 -23.76
N ARG A 271 8.61 -1.88 -24.59
CA ARG A 271 8.32 -0.71 -25.44
C ARG A 271 8.11 0.57 -24.62
N ASP A 272 7.32 0.46 -23.57
CA ASP A 272 6.95 1.55 -22.66
C ASP A 272 6.74 1.00 -21.23
N PRO A 273 6.71 1.87 -20.20
CA PRO A 273 6.50 1.44 -18.81
C PRO A 273 5.18 0.72 -18.56
N ASP A 274 4.13 1.04 -19.31
CA ASP A 274 2.82 0.41 -19.16
C ASP A 274 2.85 -1.04 -19.65
N GLN A 275 3.52 -1.32 -20.78
CA GLN A 275 3.77 -2.69 -21.23
C GLN A 275 4.58 -3.47 -20.19
N ALA A 276 5.67 -2.90 -19.70
CA ALA A 276 6.51 -3.55 -18.69
C ALA A 276 5.68 -3.93 -17.45
N ARG A 277 4.87 -3.00 -16.94
CA ARG A 277 4.01 -3.21 -15.78
C ARG A 277 2.92 -4.26 -16.03
N ARG A 278 2.25 -4.22 -17.19
CA ARG A 278 1.23 -5.23 -17.54
C ARG A 278 1.80 -6.63 -17.58
N VAL A 279 2.95 -6.81 -18.23
CA VAL A 279 3.60 -8.12 -18.32
C VAL A 279 4.07 -8.58 -16.94
N ALA A 280 4.68 -7.71 -16.14
CA ALA A 280 5.09 -8.04 -14.78
C ALA A 280 3.89 -8.44 -13.91
N LYS A 281 2.77 -7.69 -13.97
CA LYS A 281 1.51 -8.04 -13.30
C LYS A 281 0.94 -9.37 -13.78
N ALA A 282 0.96 -9.65 -15.08
CA ALA A 282 0.49 -10.93 -15.62
C ALA A 282 1.25 -12.13 -15.06
N VAL A 283 2.55 -11.96 -14.76
CA VAL A 283 3.39 -12.99 -14.14
C VAL A 283 3.12 -13.09 -12.64
N VAL A 284 3.17 -11.98 -11.90
CA VAL A 284 2.91 -11.93 -10.43
C VAL A 284 1.53 -12.50 -10.10
N ASN A 285 0.53 -12.20 -10.93
CA ASN A 285 -0.88 -12.57 -10.72
C ASN A 285 -1.22 -14.00 -11.16
N SER A 286 -0.27 -14.71 -11.77
CA SER A 286 -0.53 -16.07 -12.22
C SER A 286 -0.55 -17.06 -11.04
N PRO A 287 -1.71 -17.69 -10.71
CA PRO A 287 -1.76 -18.69 -9.64
C PRO A 287 -0.76 -19.84 -9.85
N LEU A 288 -0.51 -20.21 -11.12
CA LEU A 288 0.47 -21.24 -11.45
C LEU A 288 1.91 -20.81 -11.19
N VAL A 289 2.26 -19.53 -11.45
CA VAL A 289 3.58 -18.97 -11.12
C VAL A 289 3.72 -18.87 -9.60
N LYS A 290 2.74 -18.29 -8.90
CA LYS A 290 2.74 -18.14 -7.44
C LYS A 290 2.86 -19.50 -6.74
N ALA A 291 2.16 -20.53 -7.22
CA ALA A 291 2.28 -21.90 -6.68
C ALA A 291 3.64 -22.54 -6.98
N ALA A 292 4.27 -22.24 -8.14
CA ALA A 292 5.63 -22.69 -8.44
C ALA A 292 6.65 -22.01 -7.51
N VAL A 293 6.49 -20.72 -7.24
CA VAL A 293 7.32 -19.97 -6.29
C VAL A 293 7.19 -20.58 -4.88
N HIS A 294 5.97 -20.89 -4.42
CA HIS A 294 5.72 -21.57 -3.15
C HIS A 294 6.49 -22.88 -3.04
N GLY A 295 6.37 -23.72 -4.06
CA GLY A 295 7.01 -25.05 -4.12
C GLY A 295 8.47 -25.05 -4.53
N ALA A 296 9.12 -23.88 -4.72
CA ALA A 296 10.48 -23.76 -5.26
C ALA A 296 10.67 -24.54 -6.59
N ASP A 297 9.61 -24.60 -7.43
CA ASP A 297 9.63 -25.21 -8.77
C ASP A 297 10.09 -24.20 -9.82
N PRO A 298 11.27 -24.34 -10.44
CA PRO A 298 11.79 -23.39 -11.41
C PRO A 298 11.10 -23.53 -12.78
N ASN A 299 9.78 -23.41 -12.78
CA ASN A 299 8.92 -23.63 -13.93
C ASN A 299 8.83 -22.38 -14.82
N TRP A 300 9.90 -22.12 -15.58
CA TRP A 300 9.92 -21.02 -16.54
C TRP A 300 8.77 -21.11 -17.58
N GLY A 301 8.28 -22.31 -17.87
CA GLY A 301 7.13 -22.49 -18.77
C GLY A 301 5.86 -21.82 -18.26
N ARG A 302 5.64 -21.76 -16.93
CA ARG A 302 4.52 -21.03 -16.34
C ARG A 302 4.73 -19.51 -16.47
N VAL A 303 5.96 -19.03 -16.38
CA VAL A 303 6.28 -17.62 -16.62
C VAL A 303 6.03 -17.27 -18.09
N ALA A 304 6.53 -18.08 -19.03
CA ALA A 304 6.29 -17.89 -20.47
C ALA A 304 4.79 -17.91 -20.81
N MET A 305 4.03 -18.82 -20.22
CA MET A 305 2.56 -18.85 -20.35
C MET A 305 1.92 -17.55 -19.86
N ALA A 306 2.38 -17.02 -18.71
CA ALA A 306 1.85 -15.78 -18.17
C ALA A 306 2.19 -14.57 -19.05
N VAL A 307 3.40 -14.48 -19.60
CA VAL A 307 3.78 -13.48 -20.62
C VAL A 307 2.91 -13.61 -21.86
N GLY A 308 2.68 -14.83 -22.34
CA GLY A 308 1.86 -15.10 -23.52
C GLY A 308 0.37 -14.72 -23.39
N LYS A 309 -0.14 -14.51 -22.15
CA LYS A 309 -1.49 -13.98 -21.92
C LYS A 309 -1.63 -12.49 -22.29
N CYS A 310 -0.54 -11.76 -22.42
CA CYS A 310 -0.56 -10.35 -22.79
C CYS A 310 -0.80 -10.18 -24.30
N HIS A 311 -1.92 -10.69 -24.80
CA HIS A 311 -2.26 -10.77 -26.22
C HIS A 311 -2.49 -9.41 -26.89
N GLU A 312 -2.62 -8.34 -26.12
CA GLU A 312 -2.66 -6.96 -26.62
C GLU A 312 -1.28 -6.46 -27.05
N ASP A 313 -0.22 -6.99 -26.43
CA ASP A 313 1.17 -6.64 -26.68
C ASP A 313 1.77 -7.52 -27.81
N ARG A 314 1.30 -7.30 -29.05
CA ARG A 314 1.61 -8.13 -30.23
C ARG A 314 3.05 -8.08 -30.70
N ASP A 315 3.84 -7.17 -30.16
CA ASP A 315 5.29 -7.00 -30.39
C ASP A 315 6.16 -7.92 -29.51
N ILE A 316 5.55 -8.67 -28.59
CA ILE A 316 6.25 -9.71 -27.83
C ILE A 316 6.57 -10.88 -28.76
N ASP A 317 7.88 -11.10 -28.98
CA ASP A 317 8.41 -12.18 -29.80
C ASP A 317 9.05 -13.25 -28.90
N PRO A 318 8.52 -14.49 -28.84
CA PRO A 318 9.08 -15.55 -28.01
C PRO A 318 10.58 -15.85 -28.27
N ASP A 319 11.05 -15.63 -29.48
CA ASP A 319 12.47 -15.87 -29.83
C ASP A 319 13.42 -14.80 -29.28
N ARG A 320 12.87 -13.68 -28.81
CA ARG A 320 13.61 -12.57 -28.18
C ARG A 320 13.51 -12.55 -26.65
N VAL A 321 12.52 -13.25 -26.10
CA VAL A 321 12.27 -13.27 -24.66
C VAL A 321 13.34 -14.07 -23.94
N THR A 322 13.84 -13.50 -22.82
CA THR A 322 14.68 -14.21 -21.86
C THR A 322 13.99 -14.26 -20.50
N ILE A 323 14.06 -15.40 -19.81
CA ILE A 323 13.52 -15.59 -18.46
C ILE A 323 14.64 -16.03 -17.53
N ARG A 324 14.79 -15.35 -16.38
CA ARG A 324 15.76 -15.66 -15.33
C ARG A 324 15.07 -15.80 -13.99
N PHE A 325 15.65 -16.63 -13.14
CA PHE A 325 15.35 -16.69 -11.71
C PHE A 325 16.64 -16.27 -10.96
N GLY A 326 16.58 -15.15 -10.25
CA GLY A 326 17.77 -14.53 -9.70
C GLY A 326 18.82 -14.23 -10.80
N ASP A 327 20.03 -14.71 -10.61
CA ASP A 327 21.16 -14.53 -11.55
C ASP A 327 21.21 -15.57 -12.68
N MET A 328 20.34 -16.60 -12.67
CA MET A 328 20.41 -17.74 -13.58
C MET A 328 19.35 -17.72 -14.66
N GLU A 329 19.80 -17.83 -15.92
CA GLU A 329 18.91 -17.93 -17.07
C GLU A 329 18.27 -19.33 -17.16
N ALA A 330 16.94 -19.36 -17.30
CA ALA A 330 16.15 -20.57 -17.45
C ALA A 330 15.63 -20.77 -18.89
N TYR A 331 15.37 -19.66 -19.60
CA TYR A 331 14.95 -19.66 -21.02
C TYR A 331 15.65 -18.49 -21.74
N PRO A 332 16.17 -18.70 -22.96
CA PRO A 332 16.13 -19.92 -23.79
C PRO A 332 17.19 -20.99 -23.43
N ALA A 333 18.02 -20.79 -22.41
CA ALA A 333 19.14 -21.69 -22.07
C ALA A 333 18.74 -23.15 -21.78
N ARG A 334 17.52 -23.38 -21.27
CA ARG A 334 16.99 -24.73 -20.93
C ARG A 334 17.98 -25.58 -20.13
N PRO A 335 18.28 -25.18 -18.89
CA PRO A 335 19.28 -25.85 -18.07
C PRO A 335 18.94 -27.32 -17.84
N GLY A 336 19.96 -28.21 -17.89
CA GLY A 336 19.82 -29.62 -17.55
C GLY A 336 19.62 -29.85 -16.04
N GLU A 337 19.61 -31.11 -15.58
CA GLU A 337 19.30 -31.50 -14.21
C GLU A 337 20.04 -30.69 -13.14
N ARG A 338 21.37 -30.51 -13.28
CA ARG A 338 22.18 -29.72 -12.34
C ARG A 338 21.74 -28.25 -12.29
N GLY A 339 21.38 -27.70 -13.45
CA GLY A 339 20.87 -26.32 -13.54
C GLY A 339 19.49 -26.20 -12.92
N LEU A 340 18.60 -27.17 -13.10
CA LEU A 340 17.29 -27.20 -12.44
C LEU A 340 17.42 -27.27 -10.93
N THR A 341 18.36 -28.09 -10.40
CA THR A 341 18.66 -28.13 -8.97
C THR A 341 19.09 -26.75 -8.45
N ARG A 342 19.99 -26.08 -9.17
CA ARG A 342 20.46 -24.73 -8.77
C ARG A 342 19.35 -23.69 -8.84
N LEU A 343 18.48 -23.74 -9.84
CA LEU A 343 17.31 -22.86 -9.93
C LEU A 343 16.32 -23.10 -8.77
N SER A 344 16.11 -24.37 -8.39
CA SER A 344 15.25 -24.69 -7.24
C SER A 344 15.86 -24.18 -5.91
N GLU A 345 17.19 -24.23 -5.75
CA GLU A 345 17.85 -23.61 -4.60
C GLU A 345 17.61 -22.07 -4.56
N ILE A 346 17.74 -21.38 -5.70
CA ILE A 346 17.47 -19.95 -5.81
C ILE A 346 16.03 -19.64 -5.42
N MET A 347 15.07 -20.42 -5.91
CA MET A 347 13.64 -20.24 -5.60
C MET A 347 13.25 -20.66 -4.18
N SER A 348 14.15 -21.32 -3.44
CA SER A 348 13.93 -21.69 -2.03
C SER A 348 14.15 -20.52 -1.06
N ALA A 349 14.69 -19.40 -1.54
CA ALA A 349 14.89 -18.19 -0.74
C ALA A 349 13.56 -17.55 -0.34
N ASP A 350 13.58 -16.77 0.75
CA ASP A 350 12.41 -15.98 1.23
C ASP A 350 12.05 -14.82 0.29
N HIS A 351 12.96 -14.43 -0.58
CA HIS A 351 12.78 -13.45 -1.64
C HIS A 351 13.15 -14.09 -2.98
N VAL A 352 12.18 -14.22 -3.86
CA VAL A 352 12.32 -14.81 -5.20
C VAL A 352 12.21 -13.71 -6.24
N GLU A 353 13.23 -13.59 -7.06
CA GLU A 353 13.29 -12.65 -8.19
C GLU A 353 13.10 -13.40 -9.50
N ILE A 354 12.16 -12.93 -10.34
CA ILE A 354 11.94 -13.38 -11.71
C ILE A 354 12.20 -12.19 -12.63
N GLU A 355 13.12 -12.33 -13.56
CA GLU A 355 13.35 -11.34 -14.60
C GLU A 355 12.85 -11.85 -15.95
N VAL A 356 12.11 -11.00 -16.67
CA VAL A 356 11.68 -11.23 -18.06
C VAL A 356 12.22 -10.09 -18.91
N ASP A 357 13.13 -10.39 -19.82
CA ASP A 357 13.59 -9.44 -20.83
C ASP A 357 12.80 -9.65 -22.12
N LEU A 358 12.12 -8.62 -22.62
CA LEU A 358 11.30 -8.69 -23.85
C LEU A 358 12.09 -8.38 -25.11
N GLY A 359 13.26 -7.73 -25.00
CA GLY A 359 14.09 -7.33 -26.12
C GLY A 359 13.44 -6.33 -27.11
N ILE A 360 12.49 -5.49 -26.67
CA ILE A 360 11.68 -4.62 -27.52
C ILE A 360 12.17 -3.18 -27.49
N GLY A 361 12.34 -2.59 -26.31
CA GLY A 361 12.64 -1.16 -26.13
C GLY A 361 13.41 -0.87 -24.84
N PRO A 362 13.42 0.37 -24.35
CA PRO A 362 14.25 0.75 -23.21
C PRO A 362 13.52 0.75 -21.85
N ALA A 363 12.23 0.45 -21.82
CA ALA A 363 11.43 0.60 -20.62
C ALA A 363 11.51 -0.65 -19.73
N GLU A 364 11.35 -0.42 -18.44
CA GLU A 364 11.32 -1.46 -17.42
C GLU A 364 10.32 -1.17 -16.32
N ALA A 365 9.87 -2.19 -15.61
CA ALA A 365 9.09 -2.10 -14.40
C ALA A 365 9.29 -3.34 -13.54
N THR A 366 9.22 -3.17 -12.20
CA THR A 366 9.20 -4.27 -11.26
C THR A 366 7.88 -4.26 -10.51
N VAL A 367 7.21 -5.41 -10.43
CA VAL A 367 5.98 -5.61 -9.65
C VAL A 367 6.26 -6.61 -8.53
N TYR A 368 5.77 -6.29 -7.34
CA TYR A 368 5.96 -7.06 -6.13
C TYR A 368 4.68 -7.80 -5.75
N GLY A 369 4.83 -8.96 -5.17
CA GLY A 369 3.74 -9.78 -4.66
C GLY A 369 4.28 -10.86 -3.75
N CYS A 370 3.51 -11.94 -3.59
CA CYS A 370 3.90 -13.07 -2.77
C CYS A 370 3.57 -14.40 -3.48
N ASP A 371 4.05 -15.50 -2.94
CA ASP A 371 3.66 -16.84 -3.35
C ASP A 371 2.17 -17.13 -3.04
N LEU A 372 1.66 -18.28 -3.45
CA LEU A 372 0.31 -18.74 -3.15
C LEU A 372 0.38 -20.08 -2.42
N SER A 373 0.04 -20.07 -1.14
CA SER A 373 -0.04 -21.24 -0.29
C SER A 373 -1.50 -21.70 -0.07
N ALA A 374 -1.68 -22.89 0.48
CA ALA A 374 -3.01 -23.36 0.92
C ALA A 374 -3.60 -22.50 2.04
N GLU A 375 -2.75 -21.82 2.80
CA GLU A 375 -3.15 -20.93 3.90
C GLU A 375 -3.96 -19.73 3.42
N TYR A 376 -3.65 -19.16 2.22
CA TYR A 376 -4.47 -18.12 1.62
C TYR A 376 -5.94 -18.54 1.52
N VAL A 377 -6.19 -19.75 1.00
CA VAL A 377 -7.57 -20.27 0.87
C VAL A 377 -8.21 -20.47 2.25
N ARG A 378 -7.46 -20.99 3.23
CA ARG A 378 -7.97 -21.22 4.57
C ARG A 378 -8.37 -19.91 5.26
N ILE A 379 -7.49 -18.90 5.24
CA ILE A 379 -7.77 -17.59 5.83
C ILE A 379 -9.03 -16.98 5.22
N ASN A 380 -9.15 -16.99 3.89
CA ASN A 380 -10.26 -16.35 3.21
C ASN A 380 -11.58 -17.16 3.26
N ALA A 381 -11.52 -18.47 3.49
CA ALA A 381 -12.72 -19.31 3.69
C ALA A 381 -13.29 -19.14 5.10
N ASP A 382 -12.45 -18.90 6.09
CA ASP A 382 -12.84 -18.82 7.50
C ASP A 382 -13.12 -17.38 7.98
N TYR A 383 -12.70 -16.37 7.21
CA TYR A 383 -12.86 -14.96 7.54
C TYR A 383 -13.95 -14.30 6.68
N THR A 384 -14.92 -13.64 7.34
CA THR A 384 -15.92 -12.81 6.64
C THR A 384 -15.41 -11.38 6.53
N THR A 385 -15.17 -10.94 5.32
CA THR A 385 -14.81 -9.54 4.99
C THR A 385 -16.02 -8.75 4.53
#